data_548abafe967bc891ef0145963bb68292
#
_entry.id   548abafe967bc891ef0145963bb68292
#
_cell.length_a   1.000
_cell.length_b   1.000
_cell.length_c   1.000
_cell.angle_alpha   90.00
_cell.angle_beta   90.00
_cell.angle_gamma   90.00
#
_symmetry.space_group_name_H-M   'P 1'
#
loop_
_entity.id
_entity.type
_entity.pdbx_description
1 polymer ?
#
loop_
_entity_poly.entity_id
_entity_poly.type
_entity_poly.pdbx_seq_one_letter_code
_entity_poly.pdbx_strand_id
1 'polypeptide(L)'
;MAQTLVERTMAVSLRALNRVASSDALDRLGWRSSAERLVRDVSRGGARTATTAGRTFIAAQRLAGPARQPRASGSRRPKLFDISPDDEQRMLRDSVGEFALDRVRPAASDADAACAAPGALLTQANELGLTMIGVPEELGGAVDQRSATTTVLMAEALARGDMGIAVACLAPAAVSTAISLWGDADQQATYLPPFVSDDVPAAALALMEPEPLFDPFSLGARAR
;
A
#
# COMPACT_ATOMS: atom_id res chain seq x y z
N MET A 1 24.89 -18.72 -1.35
CA MET A 1 25.00 -19.18 0.06
C MET A 1 25.07 -18.05 1.09
N ALA A 2 25.67 -16.91 0.83
CA ALA A 2 25.75 -15.79 1.78
C ALA A 2 24.42 -15.09 2.05
N GLN A 3 23.54 -14.95 1.05
CA GLN A 3 22.22 -14.33 1.20
C GLN A 3 21.31 -15.08 2.20
N THR A 4 21.32 -16.41 2.17
CA THR A 4 20.51 -17.24 3.08
C THR A 4 20.92 -17.15 4.55
N LEU A 5 22.16 -16.82 4.84
CA LEU A 5 22.67 -16.65 6.23
C LEU A 5 22.22 -15.30 6.81
N VAL A 6 22.29 -14.24 6.02
CA VAL A 6 21.79 -12.91 6.42
C VAL A 6 20.29 -12.92 6.62
N GLU A 7 19.53 -13.55 5.74
CA GLU A 7 18.07 -13.71 5.87
C GLU A 7 17.69 -14.49 7.13
N ARG A 8 18.38 -15.59 7.44
CA ARG A 8 18.14 -16.37 8.67
C ARG A 8 18.46 -15.60 9.93
N THR A 9 19.57 -14.87 9.97
CA THR A 9 19.93 -14.06 11.14
C THR A 9 18.96 -12.89 11.33
N MET A 10 18.50 -12.28 10.24
CA MET A 10 17.50 -11.20 10.28
C MET A 10 16.13 -11.72 10.77
N ALA A 11 15.70 -12.87 10.28
CA ALA A 11 14.45 -13.51 10.71
C ALA A 11 14.48 -13.90 12.20
N VAL A 12 15.60 -14.41 12.69
CA VAL A 12 15.77 -14.76 14.11
C VAL A 12 15.75 -13.52 15.01
N SER A 13 16.45 -12.45 14.60
CA SER A 13 16.47 -11.19 15.36
C SER A 13 15.10 -10.50 15.38
N LEU A 14 14.35 -10.52 14.28
CA LEU A 14 12.99 -9.97 14.22
C LEU A 14 12.00 -10.78 15.07
N ARG A 15 12.11 -12.12 15.07
CA ARG A 15 11.30 -12.98 15.94
C ARG A 15 11.58 -12.73 17.42
N ALA A 16 12.85 -12.55 17.79
CA ALA A 16 13.24 -12.24 19.16
C ALA A 16 12.70 -10.87 19.60
N LEU A 17 12.85 -9.85 18.74
CA LEU A 17 12.32 -8.50 19.00
C LEU A 17 10.80 -8.52 19.14
N ASN A 18 10.10 -9.23 18.27
CA ASN A 18 8.64 -9.30 18.30
C ASN A 18 8.16 -10.04 19.56
N ARG A 19 8.85 -11.11 19.98
CA ARG A 19 8.53 -11.83 21.22
C ARG A 19 8.74 -10.99 22.47
N VAL A 20 9.76 -10.14 22.48
CA VAL A 20 10.01 -9.20 23.57
C VAL A 20 8.97 -8.07 23.55
N ALA A 21 8.67 -7.53 22.38
CA ALA A 21 7.69 -6.44 22.23
C ALA A 21 6.26 -6.86 22.59
N SER A 22 5.89 -8.12 22.33
CA SER A 22 4.56 -8.67 22.65
C SER A 22 4.44 -9.26 24.07
N SER A 23 5.51 -9.20 24.88
CA SER A 23 5.48 -9.78 26.22
C SER A 23 4.90 -8.80 27.26
N ASP A 24 3.97 -9.28 28.09
CA ASP A 24 3.43 -8.55 29.25
C ASP A 24 4.51 -8.21 30.31
N ALA A 25 5.71 -8.75 30.17
CA ALA A 25 6.83 -8.49 31.08
C ALA A 25 7.29 -7.03 31.03
N LEU A 26 7.23 -6.38 29.88
CA LEU A 26 7.59 -4.97 29.73
C LEU A 26 6.59 -4.05 30.43
N ASP A 27 5.31 -4.43 30.44
CA ASP A 27 4.25 -3.69 31.13
C ASP A 27 4.38 -3.84 32.65
N ARG A 28 4.66 -5.05 33.13
CA ARG A 28 4.86 -5.32 34.56
C ARG A 28 6.08 -4.62 35.15
N LEU A 29 7.10 -4.37 34.36
CA LEU A 29 8.33 -3.70 34.78
C LEU A 29 8.29 -2.18 34.53
N GLY A 30 7.23 -1.65 33.93
CA GLY A 30 7.11 -0.21 33.62
C GLY A 30 8.11 0.29 32.56
N TRP A 31 8.73 -0.61 31.81
CA TRP A 31 9.81 -0.29 30.86
C TRP A 31 9.32 -0.09 29.41
N ARG A 32 8.02 -0.20 29.17
CA ARG A 32 7.44 -0.07 27.82
C ARG A 32 7.79 1.28 27.17
N SER A 33 7.61 2.38 27.88
CA SER A 33 7.93 3.73 27.38
C SER A 33 9.42 3.95 27.09
N SER A 34 10.31 3.23 27.80
CA SER A 34 11.74 3.29 27.56
C SER A 34 12.16 2.42 26.38
N ALA A 35 11.54 1.25 26.21
CA ALA A 35 11.73 0.38 25.06
C ALA A 35 11.24 1.04 23.77
N GLU A 36 10.07 1.69 23.81
CA GLU A 36 9.54 2.44 22.65
C GLU A 36 10.44 3.63 22.27
N ARG A 37 11.00 4.36 23.23
CA ARG A 37 11.98 5.41 22.95
C ARG A 37 13.23 4.87 22.29
N LEU A 38 13.77 3.76 22.81
CA LEU A 38 14.97 3.12 22.25
C LEU A 38 14.72 2.65 20.81
N VAL A 39 13.61 1.98 20.54
CA VAL A 39 13.24 1.54 19.18
C VAL A 39 13.09 2.75 18.24
N ARG A 40 12.47 3.82 18.70
CA ARG A 40 12.29 5.06 17.92
C ARG A 40 13.63 5.72 17.61
N ASP A 41 14.55 5.77 18.57
CA ASP A 41 15.87 6.39 18.38
C ASP A 41 16.78 5.54 17.49
N VAL A 42 16.72 4.21 17.62
CA VAL A 42 17.41 3.26 16.71
C VAL A 42 16.85 3.36 15.29
N SER A 43 15.52 3.45 15.13
CA SER A 43 14.90 3.62 13.81
C SER A 43 15.27 4.95 13.17
N ARG A 44 15.30 6.05 13.94
CA ARG A 44 15.76 7.36 13.46
C ARG A 44 17.25 7.37 13.10
N GLY A 45 18.08 6.70 13.88
CA GLY A 45 19.50 6.52 13.59
C GLY A 45 19.72 5.67 12.33
N GLY A 46 19.00 4.56 12.20
CA GLY A 46 19.03 3.68 11.02
C GLY A 46 18.59 4.40 9.74
N ALA A 47 17.54 5.21 9.81
CA ALA A 47 17.09 6.01 8.67
C ALA A 47 18.13 7.06 8.24
N ARG A 48 18.83 7.69 9.19
CA ARG A 48 19.92 8.65 8.88
C ARG A 48 21.11 7.97 8.23
N THR A 49 21.51 6.78 8.69
CA THR A 49 22.60 6.01 8.08
C THR A 49 22.21 5.48 6.70
N ALA A 50 20.98 5.04 6.50
CA ALA A 50 20.47 4.63 5.19
C ALA A 50 20.42 5.80 4.19
N THR A 51 20.00 6.99 4.62
CA THR A 51 19.99 8.19 3.77
C THR A 51 21.39 8.67 3.43
N THR A 52 22.37 8.56 4.36
CA THR A 52 23.77 8.90 4.10
C THR A 52 24.42 7.89 3.15
N ALA A 53 24.18 6.59 3.36
CA ALA A 53 24.64 5.54 2.45
C ALA A 53 24.02 5.68 1.05
N GLY A 54 22.72 6.03 0.96
CA GLY A 54 22.06 6.33 -0.32
C GLY A 54 22.67 7.55 -1.02
N ARG A 55 22.98 8.62 -0.29
CA ARG A 55 23.63 9.83 -0.84
C ARG A 55 25.05 9.55 -1.32
N THR A 56 25.84 8.78 -0.58
CA THR A 56 27.19 8.38 -1.00
C THR A 56 27.15 7.44 -2.19
N PHE A 57 26.19 6.53 -2.27
CA PHE A 57 25.98 5.67 -3.42
C PHE A 57 25.59 6.46 -4.68
N ILE A 58 24.67 7.41 -4.57
CA ILE A 58 24.28 8.29 -5.67
C ILE A 58 25.45 9.20 -6.09
N ALA A 59 26.24 9.71 -5.14
CA ALA A 59 27.43 10.50 -5.43
C ALA A 59 28.50 9.65 -6.14
N ALA A 60 28.73 8.42 -5.70
CA ALA A 60 29.63 7.48 -6.36
C ALA A 60 29.17 7.11 -7.77
N GLN A 61 27.86 6.91 -7.98
CA GLN A 61 27.30 6.70 -9.33
C GLN A 61 27.48 7.92 -10.25
N ARG A 62 27.36 9.15 -9.72
CA ARG A 62 27.59 10.37 -10.50
C ARG A 62 29.07 10.55 -10.86
N LEU A 63 29.99 10.18 -9.98
CA LEU A 63 31.43 10.22 -10.22
C LEU A 63 31.90 9.10 -11.17
N ALA A 64 31.25 7.94 -11.16
CA ALA A 64 31.54 6.83 -12.07
C ALA A 64 31.10 7.12 -13.52
N GLY A 65 30.40 8.23 -13.76
CA GLY A 65 29.83 8.58 -15.08
C GLY A 65 28.68 7.65 -15.47
N PRO A 66 27.90 7.98 -16.48
CA PRO A 66 26.88 7.07 -16.98
C PRO A 66 27.58 5.80 -17.49
N ALA A 67 27.32 4.69 -16.82
CA ALA A 67 27.76 3.39 -17.29
C ALA A 67 27.30 3.26 -18.72
N ARG A 68 28.26 3.25 -19.65
CA ARG A 68 28.01 3.11 -21.08
C ARG A 68 27.45 1.71 -21.25
N GLN A 69 26.11 1.60 -21.18
CA GLN A 69 25.45 0.35 -21.49
C GLN A 69 25.89 -0.05 -22.90
N PRO A 70 26.41 -1.28 -23.08
CA PRO A 70 26.74 -1.77 -24.40
C PRO A 70 25.46 -1.62 -25.23
N ARG A 71 25.49 -0.80 -26.27
CA ARG A 71 24.42 -0.77 -27.24
C ARG A 71 24.35 -2.17 -27.82
N ALA A 72 23.39 -2.96 -27.38
CA ALA A 72 23.06 -4.22 -28.02
C ALA A 72 22.64 -3.87 -29.46
N SER A 73 23.57 -4.07 -30.40
CA SER A 73 23.30 -3.91 -31.81
C SER A 73 22.27 -4.97 -32.21
N GLY A 74 21.08 -4.50 -32.63
CA GLY A 74 20.20 -5.28 -33.49
C GLY A 74 19.23 -6.26 -32.85
N SER A 75 19.09 -6.35 -31.52
CA SER A 75 17.99 -7.14 -30.98
C SER A 75 16.70 -6.33 -31.01
N ARG A 76 15.64 -6.86 -31.64
CA ARG A 76 14.28 -6.36 -31.47
C ARG A 76 14.04 -6.18 -29.99
N ARG A 77 13.93 -4.93 -29.53
CA ARG A 77 13.49 -4.64 -28.15
C ARG A 77 12.20 -5.44 -27.93
N PRO A 78 12.12 -6.28 -26.89
CA PRO A 78 10.83 -6.85 -26.55
C PRO A 78 9.86 -5.67 -26.46
N LYS A 79 8.68 -5.80 -27.05
CA LYS A 79 7.63 -4.80 -26.93
C LYS A 79 7.25 -4.77 -25.44
N LEU A 80 7.86 -3.88 -24.69
CA LEU A 80 7.41 -3.57 -23.34
C LEU A 80 5.99 -3.00 -23.50
N PHE A 81 5.08 -3.42 -22.63
CA PHE A 81 3.74 -2.83 -22.62
C PHE A 81 3.86 -1.35 -22.24
N ASP A 82 3.01 -0.54 -22.86
CA ASP A 82 2.95 0.89 -22.58
C ASP A 82 2.20 1.12 -21.27
N ILE A 83 2.85 1.75 -20.30
CA ILE A 83 2.28 2.17 -19.02
C ILE A 83 2.01 3.68 -18.97
N SER A 84 2.12 4.37 -20.11
CA SER A 84 1.82 5.80 -20.19
C SER A 84 0.33 6.02 -19.93
N PRO A 85 -0.04 6.89 -18.99
CA PRO A 85 -1.45 7.18 -18.74
C PRO A 85 -2.09 7.80 -19.99
N ASP A 86 -3.30 7.36 -20.31
CA ASP A 86 -4.17 8.03 -21.28
C ASP A 86 -4.77 9.33 -20.69
N ASP A 87 -5.57 10.04 -21.46
CA ASP A 87 -6.12 11.32 -21.05
C ASP A 87 -7.18 11.17 -19.94
N GLU A 88 -7.97 10.10 -19.94
CA GLU A 88 -8.94 9.79 -18.91
C GLU A 88 -8.27 9.45 -17.59
N GLN A 89 -7.24 8.63 -17.63
CA GLN A 89 -6.42 8.29 -16.46
C GLN A 89 -5.72 9.53 -15.86
N ARG A 90 -5.26 10.45 -16.70
CA ARG A 90 -4.68 11.72 -16.23
C ARG A 90 -5.73 12.59 -15.55
N MET A 91 -6.91 12.73 -16.15
CA MET A 91 -8.01 13.50 -15.58
C MET A 91 -8.42 12.94 -14.22
N LEU A 92 -8.59 11.62 -14.11
CA LEU A 92 -8.92 10.96 -12.86
C LEU A 92 -7.83 11.16 -11.80
N ARG A 93 -6.56 10.96 -12.15
CA ARG A 93 -5.42 11.20 -11.26
C ARG A 93 -5.40 12.65 -10.75
N ASP A 94 -5.66 13.61 -11.61
CA ASP A 94 -5.62 15.03 -11.26
C ASP A 94 -6.78 15.39 -10.32
N SER A 95 -8.00 14.90 -10.57
CA SER A 95 -9.15 15.08 -9.67
C SER A 95 -8.91 14.46 -8.29
N VAL A 96 -8.38 13.23 -8.26
CA VAL A 96 -8.02 12.57 -6.99
C VAL A 96 -6.88 13.32 -6.29
N GLY A 97 -5.94 13.87 -7.05
CA GLY A 97 -4.84 14.68 -6.54
C GLY A 97 -5.31 15.98 -5.88
N GLU A 98 -6.28 16.68 -6.46
CA GLU A 98 -6.93 17.87 -5.86
C GLU A 98 -7.62 17.49 -4.55
N PHE A 99 -8.44 16.45 -4.54
CA PHE A 99 -9.07 15.95 -3.33
C PHE A 99 -8.03 15.60 -2.24
N ALA A 100 -6.93 14.96 -2.62
CA ALA A 100 -5.86 14.59 -1.70
C ALA A 100 -5.18 15.80 -1.06
N LEU A 101 -4.90 16.85 -1.83
CA LEU A 101 -4.22 18.03 -1.34
C LEU A 101 -5.14 18.98 -0.55
N ASP A 102 -6.39 19.12 -1.00
CA ASP A 102 -7.32 20.10 -0.44
C ASP A 102 -8.10 19.56 0.76
N ARG A 103 -8.33 18.25 0.83
CA ARG A 103 -9.18 17.64 1.84
C ARG A 103 -8.43 16.62 2.71
N VAL A 104 -7.67 15.70 2.10
CA VAL A 104 -6.98 14.64 2.86
C VAL A 104 -5.80 15.20 3.62
N ARG A 105 -4.95 16.00 2.98
CA ARG A 105 -3.74 16.54 3.59
C ARG A 105 -3.98 17.40 4.84
N PRO A 106 -4.96 18.31 4.87
CA PRO A 106 -5.25 19.08 6.08
C PRO A 106 -5.74 18.23 7.24
N ALA A 107 -6.41 17.10 6.97
CA ALA A 107 -6.95 16.20 7.99
C ALA A 107 -5.92 15.20 8.54
N ALA A 108 -4.76 15.06 7.93
CA ALA A 108 -3.77 14.02 8.24
C ALA A 108 -3.34 14.00 9.72
N SER A 109 -3.05 15.16 10.30
CA SER A 109 -2.59 15.27 11.69
C SER A 109 -3.65 14.84 12.70
N ASP A 110 -4.90 15.22 12.45
CA ASP A 110 -6.02 14.90 13.34
C ASP A 110 -6.40 13.44 13.22
N ALA A 111 -6.34 12.87 12.00
CA ALA A 111 -6.56 11.45 11.74
C ALA A 111 -5.50 10.59 12.43
N ASP A 112 -4.23 10.99 12.39
CA ASP A 112 -3.13 10.32 13.10
C ASP A 112 -3.35 10.35 14.62
N ALA A 113 -3.71 11.50 15.17
CA ALA A 113 -4.01 11.65 16.59
C ALA A 113 -5.22 10.81 17.04
N ALA A 114 -6.24 10.70 16.18
CA ALA A 114 -7.44 9.90 16.44
C ALA A 114 -7.26 8.42 16.14
N CYS A 115 -6.16 8.01 15.50
CA CYS A 115 -5.94 6.66 14.95
C CYS A 115 -7.11 6.17 14.08
N ALA A 116 -7.75 7.08 13.34
CA ALA A 116 -8.93 6.79 12.53
C ALA A 116 -9.04 7.76 11.34
N ALA A 117 -9.43 7.23 10.17
CA ALA A 117 -9.76 8.07 9.04
C ALA A 117 -11.11 8.79 9.27
N PRO A 118 -11.20 10.11 8.99
CA PRO A 118 -12.45 10.85 9.14
C PRO A 118 -13.56 10.30 8.22
N GLY A 119 -14.74 9.97 8.77
CA GLY A 119 -15.85 9.41 8.01
C GLY A 119 -16.30 10.30 6.84
N ALA A 120 -16.28 11.61 7.02
CA ALA A 120 -16.61 12.56 5.95
C ALA A 120 -15.68 12.45 4.73
N LEU A 121 -14.40 12.10 4.92
CA LEU A 121 -13.48 11.88 3.81
C LEU A 121 -13.75 10.55 3.10
N LEU A 122 -14.17 9.52 3.84
CA LEU A 122 -14.58 8.24 3.24
C LEU A 122 -15.82 8.41 2.38
N THR A 123 -16.82 9.20 2.85
CA THR A 123 -18.00 9.53 2.05
C THR A 123 -17.61 10.31 0.78
N GLN A 124 -16.75 11.32 0.89
CA GLN A 124 -16.29 12.08 -0.28
C GLN A 124 -15.49 11.22 -1.26
N ALA A 125 -14.68 10.29 -0.77
CA ALA A 125 -13.98 9.31 -1.61
C ALA A 125 -14.97 8.41 -2.38
N ASN A 126 -16.08 8.02 -1.75
CA ASN A 126 -17.16 7.29 -2.39
C ASN A 126 -17.86 8.14 -3.48
N GLU A 127 -18.19 9.40 -3.17
CA GLU A 127 -18.77 10.34 -4.14
C GLU A 127 -17.87 10.56 -5.38
N LEU A 128 -16.54 10.47 -5.20
CA LEU A 128 -15.56 10.48 -6.30
C LEU A 128 -15.48 9.15 -7.07
N GLY A 129 -16.26 8.14 -6.67
CA GLY A 129 -16.29 6.83 -7.34
C GLY A 129 -15.09 5.92 -7.02
N LEU A 130 -14.27 6.23 -6.00
CA LEU A 130 -13.08 5.44 -5.69
C LEU A 130 -13.39 4.01 -5.25
N THR A 131 -14.57 3.77 -4.68
CA THR A 131 -15.03 2.45 -4.24
C THR A 131 -15.57 1.61 -5.39
N MET A 132 -16.05 2.25 -6.46
CA MET A 132 -16.69 1.60 -7.61
C MET A 132 -15.69 0.95 -8.58
N ILE A 133 -14.40 1.26 -8.45
CA ILE A 133 -13.34 0.82 -9.38
C ILE A 133 -13.11 -0.69 -9.35
N GLY A 134 -13.45 -1.34 -8.25
CA GLY A 134 -13.37 -2.79 -8.13
C GLY A 134 -14.58 -3.55 -8.66
N VAL A 135 -15.67 -2.84 -9.02
CA VAL A 135 -16.95 -3.44 -9.42
C VAL A 135 -17.09 -3.38 -10.93
N PRO A 136 -17.47 -4.50 -11.60
CA PRO A 136 -17.76 -4.51 -13.03
C PRO A 136 -18.98 -3.64 -13.40
N GLU A 137 -19.00 -3.11 -14.63
CA GLU A 137 -20.08 -2.25 -15.12
C GLU A 137 -21.43 -2.93 -15.07
N GLU A 138 -21.50 -4.24 -15.36
CA GLU A 138 -22.74 -5.04 -15.33
C GLU A 138 -23.40 -5.08 -13.93
N LEU A 139 -22.62 -4.80 -12.88
CA LEU A 139 -23.06 -4.74 -11.49
C LEU A 139 -23.09 -3.31 -10.94
N GLY A 140 -23.09 -2.32 -11.82
CA GLY A 140 -23.21 -0.90 -11.47
C GLY A 140 -21.87 -0.20 -11.19
N GLY A 141 -20.74 -0.87 -11.42
CA GLY A 141 -19.40 -0.27 -11.28
C GLY A 141 -19.06 0.73 -12.38
N ALA A 142 -17.90 1.35 -12.25
CA ALA A 142 -17.44 2.37 -13.17
C ALA A 142 -16.45 1.86 -14.24
N VAL A 143 -16.17 0.55 -14.30
CA VAL A 143 -15.04 0.02 -15.08
C VAL A 143 -15.48 -1.07 -16.04
N ASP A 144 -15.42 -0.76 -17.34
CA ASP A 144 -15.53 -1.75 -18.42
C ASP A 144 -14.30 -2.70 -18.40
N GLN A 145 -13.10 -2.14 -18.30
CA GLN A 145 -11.87 -2.91 -18.21
C GLN A 145 -10.99 -2.45 -17.04
N ARG A 146 -10.67 -3.39 -16.16
CA ARG A 146 -9.80 -3.09 -15.02
C ARG A 146 -8.39 -2.72 -15.47
N SER A 147 -7.93 -1.56 -15.03
CA SER A 147 -6.58 -1.06 -15.28
C SER A 147 -5.76 -0.99 -14.00
N ALA A 148 -4.70 -1.77 -13.92
CA ALA A 148 -3.72 -1.67 -12.83
C ALA A 148 -3.05 -0.28 -12.82
N THR A 149 -2.82 0.33 -13.98
CA THR A 149 -2.25 1.66 -14.11
C THR A 149 -3.15 2.70 -13.44
N THR A 150 -4.46 2.67 -13.70
CA THR A 150 -5.44 3.57 -13.06
C THR A 150 -5.41 3.42 -11.54
N THR A 151 -5.45 2.20 -11.03
CA THR A 151 -5.42 1.93 -9.58
C THR A 151 -4.15 2.49 -8.93
N VAL A 152 -2.98 2.30 -9.56
CA VAL A 152 -1.71 2.82 -9.04
C VAL A 152 -1.67 4.34 -9.05
N LEU A 153 -2.12 4.99 -10.13
CA LEU A 153 -2.16 6.45 -10.24
C LEU A 153 -3.03 7.08 -9.15
N MET A 154 -4.19 6.48 -8.86
CA MET A 154 -5.08 6.96 -7.80
C MET A 154 -4.49 6.72 -6.41
N ALA A 155 -3.92 5.56 -6.16
CA ALA A 155 -3.27 5.26 -4.88
C ALA A 155 -2.11 6.23 -4.61
N GLU A 156 -1.28 6.52 -5.63
CA GLU A 156 -0.20 7.50 -5.54
C GLU A 156 -0.74 8.91 -5.28
N ALA A 157 -1.78 9.33 -5.99
CA ALA A 157 -2.38 10.65 -5.84
C ALA A 157 -2.96 10.84 -4.42
N LEU A 158 -3.72 9.87 -3.90
CA LEU A 158 -4.25 9.91 -2.53
C LEU A 158 -3.16 9.89 -1.47
N ALA A 159 -2.16 9.03 -1.61
CA ALA A 159 -1.07 8.88 -0.65
C ALA A 159 -0.20 10.14 -0.54
N ARG A 160 -0.21 11.04 -1.53
CA ARG A 160 0.41 12.37 -1.44
C ARG A 160 -0.29 13.27 -0.42
N GLY A 161 -1.58 13.06 -0.18
CA GLY A 161 -2.31 13.70 0.90
C GLY A 161 -1.93 13.10 2.25
N ASP A 162 -2.28 11.86 2.46
CA ASP A 162 -1.94 11.03 3.62
C ASP A 162 -2.08 9.56 3.27
N MET A 163 -1.11 8.73 3.65
CA MET A 163 -1.09 7.32 3.29
C MET A 163 -2.10 6.49 4.10
N GLY A 164 -2.31 6.83 5.37
CA GLY A 164 -3.27 6.12 6.24
C GLY A 164 -4.71 6.33 5.76
N ILE A 165 -5.07 7.58 5.48
CA ILE A 165 -6.38 7.93 4.92
C ILE A 165 -6.56 7.33 3.53
N ALA A 166 -5.51 7.34 2.68
CA ALA A 166 -5.56 6.73 1.35
C ALA A 166 -5.88 5.23 1.41
N VAL A 167 -5.25 4.50 2.33
CA VAL A 167 -5.54 3.07 2.57
C VAL A 167 -7.00 2.89 2.97
N ALA A 168 -7.53 3.71 3.87
CA ALA A 168 -8.92 3.62 4.30
C ALA A 168 -9.91 3.90 3.15
N CYS A 169 -9.64 4.90 2.30
CA CYS A 169 -10.46 5.23 1.13
C CYS A 169 -10.46 4.12 0.07
N LEU A 170 -9.32 3.42 -0.11
CA LEU A 170 -9.16 2.40 -1.15
C LEU A 170 -9.47 0.97 -0.67
N ALA A 171 -9.61 0.75 0.64
CA ALA A 171 -9.86 -0.57 1.19
C ALA A 171 -11.15 -1.23 0.64
N PRO A 172 -12.30 -0.53 0.51
CA PRO A 172 -13.48 -1.10 -0.12
C PRO A 172 -13.23 -1.55 -1.57
N ALA A 173 -12.55 -0.74 -2.37
CA ALA A 173 -12.20 -1.08 -3.76
C ALA A 173 -11.28 -2.31 -3.86
N ALA A 174 -10.37 -2.50 -2.90
CA ALA A 174 -9.53 -3.69 -2.84
C ALA A 174 -10.34 -4.96 -2.60
N VAL A 175 -11.35 -4.90 -1.73
CA VAL A 175 -12.25 -6.02 -1.43
C VAL A 175 -13.17 -6.32 -2.61
N SER A 176 -13.82 -5.31 -3.19
CA SER A 176 -14.67 -5.51 -4.37
C SER A 176 -13.88 -6.06 -5.56
N THR A 177 -12.64 -5.59 -5.76
CA THR A 177 -11.71 -6.15 -6.76
C THR A 177 -11.43 -7.64 -6.51
N ALA A 178 -11.18 -8.03 -5.26
CA ALA A 178 -10.92 -9.42 -4.92
C ALA A 178 -12.13 -10.31 -5.20
N ILE A 179 -13.35 -9.86 -4.82
CA ILE A 179 -14.60 -10.58 -5.10
C ILE A 179 -14.84 -10.67 -6.61
N SER A 180 -14.61 -9.58 -7.35
CA SER A 180 -14.75 -9.54 -8.81
C SER A 180 -13.81 -10.51 -9.53
N LEU A 181 -12.60 -10.73 -8.97
CA LEU A 181 -11.59 -11.61 -9.59
C LEU A 181 -11.76 -13.08 -9.26
N TRP A 182 -12.16 -13.39 -8.05
CA TRP A 182 -12.11 -14.75 -7.50
C TRP A 182 -13.44 -15.24 -6.95
N GLY A 183 -14.42 -14.36 -6.80
CA GLY A 183 -15.78 -14.75 -6.43
C GLY A 183 -16.50 -15.45 -7.59
N ASP A 184 -17.36 -16.42 -7.27
CA ASP A 184 -18.29 -16.97 -8.23
C ASP A 184 -19.44 -15.99 -8.54
N ALA A 185 -20.30 -16.35 -9.52
CA ALA A 185 -21.39 -15.46 -9.96
C ALA A 185 -22.38 -15.10 -8.83
N ASP A 186 -22.68 -16.05 -7.93
CA ASP A 186 -23.60 -15.83 -6.81
C ASP A 186 -22.97 -14.92 -5.75
N GLN A 187 -21.67 -15.09 -5.50
CA GLN A 187 -20.91 -14.23 -4.60
C GLN A 187 -20.80 -12.81 -5.17
N GLN A 188 -20.48 -12.66 -6.44
CA GLN A 188 -20.41 -11.35 -7.09
C GLN A 188 -21.77 -10.64 -7.05
N ALA A 189 -22.85 -11.32 -7.44
CA ALA A 189 -24.21 -10.75 -7.40
C ALA A 189 -24.67 -10.37 -5.99
N THR A 190 -24.18 -11.08 -4.96
CA THR A 190 -24.57 -10.84 -3.56
C THR A 190 -23.75 -9.72 -2.93
N TYR A 191 -22.43 -9.70 -3.15
CA TYR A 191 -21.51 -8.88 -2.36
C TYR A 191 -20.99 -7.64 -3.09
N LEU A 192 -21.07 -7.54 -4.42
CA LEU A 192 -20.56 -6.36 -5.13
C LEU A 192 -21.51 -5.16 -5.14
N PRO A 193 -22.86 -5.31 -5.25
CA PRO A 193 -23.76 -4.16 -5.31
C PRO A 193 -23.64 -3.17 -4.13
N PRO A 194 -23.37 -3.58 -2.88
CA PRO A 194 -23.17 -2.64 -1.78
C PRO A 194 -22.01 -1.65 -2.00
N PHE A 195 -20.98 -1.99 -2.78
CA PHE A 195 -19.84 -1.11 -3.03
C PHE A 195 -20.11 0.01 -4.04
N VAL A 196 -21.24 -0.02 -4.71
CA VAL A 196 -21.71 1.05 -5.63
C VAL A 196 -22.87 1.84 -5.05
N SER A 197 -23.27 1.58 -3.81
CA SER A 197 -24.32 2.31 -3.10
C SER A 197 -23.77 3.57 -2.42
N ASP A 198 -24.66 4.46 -1.99
CA ASP A 198 -24.29 5.65 -1.21
C ASP A 198 -23.70 5.29 0.16
N ASP A 199 -24.11 4.15 0.73
CA ASP A 199 -23.62 3.61 2.01
C ASP A 199 -22.70 2.41 1.77
N VAL A 200 -21.45 2.74 1.43
CA VAL A 200 -20.44 1.73 1.15
C VAL A 200 -20.03 1.00 2.44
N PRO A 201 -20.04 -0.34 2.46
CA PRO A 201 -19.66 -1.09 3.63
C PRO A 201 -18.20 -0.88 4.01
N ALA A 202 -17.91 -0.73 5.29
CA ALA A 202 -16.56 -0.79 5.80
C ALA A 202 -15.99 -2.19 5.51
N ALA A 203 -14.95 -2.24 4.70
CA ALA A 203 -14.34 -3.48 4.25
C ALA A 203 -12.81 -3.38 4.23
N ALA A 204 -12.15 -4.47 4.52
CA ALA A 204 -10.69 -4.55 4.48
C ALA A 204 -10.22 -5.92 4.01
N LEU A 205 -9.13 -5.94 3.27
CA LEU A 205 -8.47 -7.15 2.80
C LEU A 205 -7.35 -7.52 3.77
N ALA A 206 -7.48 -8.63 4.48
CA ALA A 206 -6.46 -9.15 5.39
C ALA A 206 -5.56 -10.11 4.62
N LEU A 207 -4.34 -9.67 4.31
CA LEU A 207 -3.35 -10.47 3.58
C LEU A 207 -2.18 -10.92 4.45
N MET A 208 -1.89 -10.17 5.53
CA MET A 208 -0.72 -10.45 6.37
C MET A 208 -1.00 -11.60 7.33
N GLU A 209 -0.07 -12.53 7.39
CA GLU A 209 -0.04 -13.58 8.40
C GLU A 209 0.86 -13.20 9.59
N PRO A 210 0.71 -13.86 10.76
CA PRO A 210 1.52 -13.57 11.94
C PRO A 210 3.03 -13.86 11.75
N GLU A 211 3.38 -14.59 10.71
CA GLU A 211 4.76 -14.94 10.38
C GLU A 211 5.53 -13.71 9.87
N PRO A 212 6.69 -13.37 10.48
CA PRO A 212 7.54 -12.33 9.93
C PRO A 212 8.02 -12.70 8.52
N LEU A 213 7.97 -11.74 7.59
CA LEU A 213 8.35 -11.95 6.18
C LEU A 213 7.48 -13.03 5.51
N PHE A 214 6.17 -13.02 5.78
CA PHE A 214 5.25 -13.93 5.12
C PHE A 214 5.32 -13.77 3.59
N ASP A 215 5.12 -14.88 2.89
CA ASP A 215 5.04 -14.88 1.43
C ASP A 215 3.56 -14.89 1.01
N PRO A 216 3.05 -13.82 0.35
CA PRO A 216 1.66 -13.75 -0.09
C PRO A 216 1.29 -14.82 -1.12
N PHE A 217 2.30 -15.48 -1.74
CA PHE A 217 2.08 -16.59 -2.67
C PHE A 217 2.14 -17.97 -2.00
N SER A 218 2.39 -18.01 -0.68
CA SER A 218 2.51 -19.25 0.09
C SER A 218 1.85 -19.09 1.46
N LEU A 219 0.53 -18.87 1.47
CA LEU A 219 -0.25 -18.65 2.68
C LEU A 219 -0.39 -19.93 3.51
N GLY A 220 -0.21 -19.82 4.82
CA GLY A 220 -0.45 -20.88 5.79
C GLY A 220 -1.91 -20.97 6.26
N ALA A 221 -2.68 -19.90 6.10
CA ALA A 221 -4.09 -19.83 6.48
C ALA A 221 -4.94 -20.83 5.69
N ARG A 222 -5.87 -21.50 6.38
CA ARG A 222 -6.79 -22.46 5.79
C ARG A 222 -8.22 -22.15 6.20
N ALA A 223 -9.13 -22.05 5.25
CA ALA A 223 -10.58 -22.02 5.49
C ALA A 223 -11.10 -23.47 5.67
N ARG A 224 -12.05 -23.67 6.60
CA ARG A 224 -12.75 -24.93 6.84
C ARG A 224 -14.24 -24.70 6.81
#